data_bab357226939fabf54845d7cb149abd7
#
_entry.id   bab357226939fabf54845d7cb149abd7
#
_cell.length_a   1.000
_cell.length_b   1.000
_cell.length_c   1.000
_cell.angle_alpha   90.00
_cell.angle_beta   90.00
_cell.angle_gamma   90.00
#
_symmetry.space_group_name_H-M   'P 1'
#
loop_
_entity.id
_entity.type
_entity.pdbx_description
1 polymer ?
#
loop_
_entity_poly.entity_id
_entity_poly.type
_entity_poly.pdbx_seq_one_letter_code
_entity_poly.pdbx_strand_id
1 'polypeptide(L)'
;MTDNLAANIEPAIAVERSYRASLKLSITKGGDRSRAVSAMAQALKNSVNDILEANTLDLEASREMAIPELILDWLKLTPERLQATVEILERLGKLSDPLRRVRNADYQLQDSQTYCQLMPLGVIALIYEAFPELGAIAAGLCIKTGNSLILRGGSEASHSNEAIAKALQLALDQTGLPDGSVQLLGTEGGSAVVRDLIIQDRYLNLVIPYGRPSMVQQVMRQSTAPVLKTAMGNCYLYWAVSGGLEMVKSMILDSHQSQPDPVNAIEKVLIHRSSQPSSLVTLWNSLKEKGFEIRGDKELSKVFADLKLAEDEEWDRAYLKKIVAFKVVDDLEEAIALINLHSSGHADCIVTESYQESRYFALGVSSASTYINASPRFSRNPSQGDSVFLGMSNQKGQRRGLISLETLTTLKHIVQGNGRL
;
A
#
# COMPACT_ATOMS: atom_id res chain seq x y z
N MET A 1 -37.22 -4.47 -6.70
CA MET A 1 -36.27 -5.15 -7.61
C MET A 1 -34.90 -4.68 -7.18
N THR A 2 -34.24 -5.42 -6.31
CA THR A 2 -32.87 -5.16 -5.87
C THR A 2 -31.97 -5.79 -6.92
N ASP A 3 -31.59 -4.97 -7.93
CA ASP A 3 -30.59 -5.38 -8.90
C ASP A 3 -29.29 -5.69 -8.16
N ASN A 4 -28.82 -6.92 -8.34
CA ASN A 4 -27.54 -7.43 -7.85
C ASN A 4 -26.44 -6.57 -8.50
N LEU A 5 -25.90 -5.58 -7.78
CA LEU A 5 -24.89 -4.64 -8.26
C LEU A 5 -23.56 -5.32 -8.66
N ALA A 6 -23.32 -6.53 -8.17
CA ALA A 6 -22.26 -7.42 -8.61
C ALA A 6 -22.71 -8.35 -9.75
N ALA A 7 -23.47 -7.84 -10.73
CA ALA A 7 -23.74 -8.59 -11.95
C ALA A 7 -22.40 -9.09 -12.50
N ASN A 8 -22.37 -10.37 -12.96
CA ASN A 8 -21.26 -11.02 -13.65
C ASN A 8 -20.88 -10.27 -14.93
N ILE A 9 -20.32 -9.06 -14.77
CA ILE A 9 -19.82 -8.26 -15.89
C ILE A 9 -18.51 -8.91 -16.32
N GLU A 10 -18.43 -9.32 -17.57
CA GLU A 10 -17.17 -9.80 -18.15
C GLU A 10 -16.07 -8.73 -17.97
N PRO A 11 -14.85 -9.12 -17.55
CA PRO A 11 -13.75 -8.18 -17.32
C PRO A 11 -13.49 -7.23 -18.49
N ALA A 12 -13.59 -7.72 -19.72
CA ALA A 12 -13.40 -6.89 -20.92
C ALA A 12 -14.44 -5.77 -21.04
N ILE A 13 -15.71 -6.07 -20.75
CA ILE A 13 -16.80 -5.07 -20.77
C ILE A 13 -16.60 -4.03 -19.65
N ALA A 14 -16.22 -4.48 -18.45
CA ALA A 14 -15.94 -3.59 -17.33
C ALA A 14 -14.78 -2.65 -17.64
N VAL A 15 -13.70 -3.15 -18.24
CA VAL A 15 -12.53 -2.35 -18.62
C VAL A 15 -12.88 -1.31 -19.69
N GLU A 16 -13.64 -1.69 -20.73
CA GLU A 16 -14.08 -0.77 -21.76
C GLU A 16 -14.98 0.36 -21.20
N ARG A 17 -15.92 -0.01 -20.30
CA ARG A 17 -16.80 0.96 -19.63
C ARG A 17 -15.97 1.93 -18.75
N SER A 18 -15.01 1.41 -17.98
CA SER A 18 -14.09 2.24 -17.19
C SER A 18 -13.21 3.13 -18.07
N TYR A 19 -12.77 2.65 -19.23
CA TYR A 19 -12.02 3.46 -20.18
C TYR A 19 -12.84 4.65 -20.67
N ARG A 20 -14.09 4.44 -21.07
CA ARG A 20 -14.99 5.53 -21.48
C ARG A 20 -15.23 6.53 -20.34
N ALA A 21 -15.34 6.05 -19.10
CA ALA A 21 -15.46 6.91 -17.92
C ALA A 21 -14.18 7.70 -17.67
N SER A 22 -12.99 7.09 -17.78
CA SER A 22 -11.70 7.75 -17.56
C SER A 22 -11.47 8.95 -18.50
N LEU A 23 -11.90 8.84 -19.77
CA LEU A 23 -11.81 9.95 -20.72
C LEU A 23 -12.63 11.17 -20.27
N LYS A 24 -13.82 10.95 -19.69
CA LYS A 24 -14.66 12.01 -19.15
C LYS A 24 -14.10 12.55 -17.82
N LEU A 25 -13.62 11.67 -16.94
CA LEU A 25 -13.02 12.06 -15.66
C LEU A 25 -11.77 12.92 -15.84
N SER A 26 -10.97 12.67 -16.86
CA SER A 26 -9.74 13.41 -17.14
C SER A 26 -9.99 14.90 -17.41
N ILE A 27 -11.15 15.26 -17.94
CA ILE A 27 -11.57 16.65 -18.23
C ILE A 27 -12.56 17.19 -17.20
N THR A 28 -13.02 16.39 -16.22
CA THR A 28 -13.90 16.82 -15.15
C THR A 28 -13.18 17.83 -14.24
N LYS A 29 -13.85 18.90 -13.86
CA LYS A 29 -13.27 19.94 -12.99
C LYS A 29 -12.86 19.37 -11.63
N GLY A 30 -11.72 19.83 -11.09
CA GLY A 30 -11.21 19.37 -9.81
C GLY A 30 -12.17 19.57 -8.63
N GLY A 31 -12.99 20.64 -8.68
CA GLY A 31 -14.05 20.88 -7.70
C GLY A 31 -15.14 19.81 -7.72
N ASP A 32 -15.52 19.32 -8.90
CA ASP A 32 -16.53 18.27 -9.04
C ASP A 32 -16.03 16.94 -8.53
N ARG A 33 -14.76 16.60 -8.86
CA ARG A 33 -14.08 15.42 -8.31
C ARG A 33 -13.96 15.49 -6.78
N SER A 34 -13.63 16.66 -6.22
CA SER A 34 -13.56 16.86 -4.78
C SER A 34 -14.92 16.70 -4.10
N ARG A 35 -16.00 17.21 -4.70
CA ARG A 35 -17.38 17.01 -4.19
C ARG A 35 -17.76 15.53 -4.21
N ALA A 36 -17.40 14.79 -5.26
CA ALA A 36 -17.67 13.35 -5.33
C ALA A 36 -16.95 12.59 -4.25
N VAL A 37 -15.67 12.87 -3.98
CA VAL A 37 -14.91 12.23 -2.89
C VAL A 37 -15.53 12.57 -1.51
N SER A 38 -15.99 13.80 -1.30
CA SER A 38 -16.69 14.19 -0.07
C SER A 38 -18.04 13.48 0.07
N ALA A 39 -18.77 13.30 -1.03
CA ALA A 39 -20.02 12.53 -1.06
C ALA A 39 -19.77 11.04 -0.76
N MET A 40 -18.67 10.45 -1.26
CA MET A 40 -18.27 9.09 -0.88
C MET A 40 -18.03 8.96 0.62
N ALA A 41 -17.33 9.91 1.25
CA ALA A 41 -17.14 9.93 2.70
C ALA A 41 -18.46 9.91 3.46
N GLN A 42 -19.41 10.77 3.02
CA GLN A 42 -20.73 10.85 3.66
C GLN A 42 -21.56 9.58 3.44
N ALA A 43 -21.51 9.00 2.24
CA ALA A 43 -22.22 7.75 1.95
C ALA A 43 -21.69 6.56 2.79
N LEU A 44 -20.37 6.42 2.94
CA LEU A 44 -19.79 5.43 3.82
C LEU A 44 -20.20 5.64 5.26
N LYS A 45 -20.18 6.89 5.75
CA LYS A 45 -20.62 7.23 7.11
C LYS A 45 -22.08 6.84 7.36
N ASN A 46 -22.94 7.03 6.38
CA ASN A 46 -24.36 6.68 6.47
C ASN A 46 -24.57 5.16 6.39
N SER A 47 -23.66 4.42 5.78
CA SER A 47 -23.77 2.96 5.56
C SER A 47 -22.94 2.13 6.55
N VAL A 48 -22.41 2.71 7.63
CA VAL A 48 -21.53 2.02 8.59
C VAL A 48 -22.17 0.73 9.12
N ASN A 49 -23.44 0.76 9.51
CA ASN A 49 -24.12 -0.41 10.08
C ASN A 49 -24.28 -1.53 9.03
N ASP A 50 -24.71 -1.18 7.81
CA ASP A 50 -24.88 -2.14 6.72
C ASP A 50 -23.53 -2.80 6.34
N ILE A 51 -22.43 -2.01 6.34
CA ILE A 51 -21.09 -2.51 6.05
C ILE A 51 -20.59 -3.44 7.17
N LEU A 52 -20.84 -3.11 8.44
CA LEU A 52 -20.45 -3.96 9.58
C LEU A 52 -21.26 -5.26 9.62
N GLU A 53 -22.55 -5.23 9.27
CA GLU A 53 -23.38 -6.42 9.13
C GLU A 53 -22.84 -7.31 8.01
N ALA A 54 -22.57 -6.76 6.83
CA ALA A 54 -21.96 -7.47 5.72
C ALA A 54 -20.60 -8.08 6.09
N ASN A 55 -19.78 -7.35 6.86
CA ASN A 55 -18.50 -7.86 7.35
C ASN A 55 -18.65 -9.01 8.34
N THR A 56 -19.69 -8.99 9.15
CA THR A 56 -19.99 -10.11 10.07
C THR A 56 -20.27 -11.39 9.29
N LEU A 57 -21.07 -11.32 8.21
CA LEU A 57 -21.33 -12.47 7.31
C LEU A 57 -20.05 -12.99 6.69
N ASP A 58 -19.18 -12.12 6.20
CA ASP A 58 -17.87 -12.52 5.63
C ASP A 58 -16.99 -13.21 6.67
N LEU A 59 -16.96 -12.72 7.92
CA LEU A 59 -16.17 -13.30 8.99
C LEU A 59 -16.69 -14.69 9.41
N GLU A 60 -18.02 -14.87 9.47
CA GLU A 60 -18.66 -16.15 9.78
C GLU A 60 -18.35 -17.18 8.68
N ALA A 61 -18.59 -16.85 7.41
CA ALA A 61 -18.30 -17.71 6.30
C ALA A 61 -16.79 -18.06 6.21
N SER A 62 -15.91 -17.10 6.47
CA SER A 62 -14.48 -17.33 6.43
C SER A 62 -13.97 -18.25 7.56
N ARG A 63 -14.58 -18.20 8.74
CA ARG A 63 -14.27 -19.13 9.84
C ARG A 63 -14.72 -20.55 9.51
N GLU A 64 -15.91 -20.72 8.92
CA GLU A 64 -16.41 -22.03 8.46
C GLU A 64 -15.49 -22.65 7.39
N MET A 65 -14.92 -21.82 6.52
CA MET A 65 -13.95 -22.24 5.50
C MET A 65 -12.53 -22.41 6.02
N ALA A 66 -12.29 -22.24 7.33
CA ALA A 66 -10.98 -22.33 7.96
C ALA A 66 -9.91 -21.40 7.32
N ILE A 67 -10.31 -20.20 6.95
CA ILE A 67 -9.40 -19.18 6.41
C ILE A 67 -8.35 -18.81 7.49
N PRO A 68 -7.06 -18.66 7.12
CA PRO A 68 -6.00 -18.34 8.08
C PRO A 68 -6.30 -17.10 8.92
N GLU A 69 -5.94 -17.13 10.20
CA GLU A 69 -6.21 -16.04 11.16
C GLU A 69 -5.67 -14.68 10.69
N LEU A 70 -4.49 -14.65 10.05
CA LEU A 70 -3.95 -13.44 9.43
C LEU A 70 -4.94 -12.77 8.46
N ILE A 71 -5.63 -13.56 7.64
CA ILE A 71 -6.63 -13.05 6.69
C ILE A 71 -7.88 -12.58 7.43
N LEU A 72 -8.30 -13.29 8.47
CA LEU A 72 -9.42 -12.88 9.32
C LEU A 72 -9.13 -11.54 10.03
N ASP A 73 -7.90 -11.33 10.51
CA ASP A 73 -7.48 -10.06 11.12
C ASP A 73 -7.53 -8.90 10.11
N TRP A 74 -7.12 -9.14 8.87
CA TRP A 74 -7.21 -8.15 7.80
C TRP A 74 -8.65 -7.88 7.37
N LEU A 75 -9.49 -8.92 7.36
CA LEU A 75 -10.89 -8.85 6.97
C LEU A 75 -11.74 -8.07 7.99
N LYS A 76 -11.44 -8.21 9.28
CA LYS A 76 -12.24 -7.66 10.36
C LYS A 76 -12.34 -6.15 10.31
N LEU A 77 -13.49 -5.61 9.94
CA LEU A 77 -13.81 -4.19 10.08
C LEU A 77 -14.30 -3.88 11.50
N THR A 78 -13.89 -2.72 11.99
CA THR A 78 -14.42 -2.13 13.22
C THR A 78 -14.99 -0.75 12.91
N PRO A 79 -15.86 -0.19 13.77
CA PRO A 79 -16.32 1.19 13.62
C PRO A 79 -15.17 2.20 13.47
N GLU A 80 -14.08 1.99 14.21
CA GLU A 80 -12.89 2.86 14.18
C GLU A 80 -12.16 2.77 12.83
N ARG A 81 -12.03 1.57 12.24
CA ARG A 81 -11.43 1.40 10.90
C ARG A 81 -12.28 2.07 9.82
N LEU A 82 -13.60 1.95 9.89
CA LEU A 82 -14.51 2.63 8.97
C LEU A 82 -14.46 4.14 9.17
N GLN A 83 -14.45 4.62 10.42
CA GLN A 83 -14.31 6.04 10.72
C GLN A 83 -12.99 6.60 10.19
N ALA A 84 -11.87 5.89 10.37
CA ALA A 84 -10.58 6.28 9.78
C ALA A 84 -10.64 6.35 8.24
N THR A 85 -11.37 5.44 7.60
CA THR A 85 -11.59 5.46 6.14
C THR A 85 -12.40 6.68 5.70
N VAL A 86 -13.45 7.02 6.45
CA VAL A 86 -14.25 8.24 6.23
C VAL A 86 -13.35 9.48 6.34
N GLU A 87 -12.53 9.58 7.38
CA GLU A 87 -11.60 10.71 7.58
C GLU A 87 -10.57 10.84 6.45
N ILE A 88 -10.09 9.71 5.91
CA ILE A 88 -9.21 9.67 4.74
C ILE A 88 -9.91 10.30 3.54
N LEU A 89 -11.16 9.92 3.25
CA LEU A 89 -11.93 10.47 2.13
C LEU A 89 -12.29 11.95 2.33
N GLU A 90 -12.68 12.35 3.55
CA GLU A 90 -12.92 13.76 3.89
C GLU A 90 -11.67 14.61 3.65
N ARG A 91 -10.50 14.11 4.06
CA ARG A 91 -9.23 14.77 3.81
C ARG A 91 -8.91 14.85 2.33
N LEU A 92 -9.05 13.74 1.58
CA LEU A 92 -8.87 13.74 0.11
C LEU A 92 -9.77 14.76 -0.59
N GLY A 93 -11.03 14.89 -0.17
CA GLY A 93 -11.95 15.88 -0.68
C GLY A 93 -11.41 17.31 -0.55
N LYS A 94 -10.72 17.61 0.57
CA LYS A 94 -10.17 18.94 0.89
C LYS A 94 -8.81 19.22 0.25
N LEU A 95 -8.04 18.21 -0.15
CA LEU A 95 -6.73 18.39 -0.77
C LEU A 95 -6.84 19.18 -2.07
N SER A 96 -5.78 19.92 -2.40
CA SER A 96 -5.68 20.62 -3.68
C SER A 96 -5.75 19.65 -4.86
N ASP A 97 -6.25 20.12 -6.01
CA ASP A 97 -6.33 19.32 -7.23
C ASP A 97 -4.91 19.06 -7.79
N PRO A 98 -4.42 17.80 -7.83
CA PRO A 98 -3.09 17.49 -8.32
C PRO A 98 -2.93 17.82 -9.81
N LEU A 99 -3.99 17.75 -10.61
CA LEU A 99 -3.93 17.98 -12.05
C LEU A 99 -3.77 19.48 -12.43
N ARG A 100 -3.90 20.40 -11.45
CA ARG A 100 -3.64 21.82 -11.66
C ARG A 100 -2.15 22.19 -11.54
N ARG A 101 -1.31 21.24 -11.13
CA ARG A 101 0.13 21.49 -10.98
C ARG A 101 0.78 21.57 -12.35
N VAL A 102 1.31 22.75 -12.67
CA VAL A 102 2.13 23.00 -13.85
C VAL A 102 3.57 23.12 -13.40
N ARG A 103 4.48 22.47 -14.13
CA ARG A 103 5.93 22.57 -13.93
C ARG A 103 6.57 23.10 -15.21
N ASN A 104 7.65 23.84 -15.09
CA ASN A 104 8.44 24.22 -16.25
C ASN A 104 9.00 22.94 -16.90
N ALA A 105 9.03 22.91 -18.22
CA ALA A 105 9.72 21.87 -18.95
C ALA A 105 11.23 22.13 -18.91
N ASP A 106 12.01 21.05 -18.95
CA ASP A 106 13.49 21.12 -18.96
C ASP A 106 14.04 21.64 -20.31
N TYR A 107 13.19 21.85 -21.29
CA TYR A 107 13.54 22.36 -22.61
C TYR A 107 12.47 23.32 -23.13
N GLN A 108 12.88 24.22 -24.02
CA GLN A 108 12.00 25.10 -24.80
C GLN A 108 12.27 24.85 -26.28
N LEU A 109 11.23 24.74 -27.06
CA LEU A 109 11.35 24.77 -28.52
C LEU A 109 11.31 26.21 -29.01
N GLN A 110 12.03 26.51 -30.08
CA GLN A 110 12.10 27.82 -30.67
C GLN A 110 10.69 28.30 -31.06
N ASP A 111 10.36 29.53 -30.73
CA ASP A 111 9.05 30.17 -30.97
C ASP A 111 7.84 29.47 -30.32
N SER A 112 8.05 28.70 -29.23
CA SER A 112 6.99 28.04 -28.47
C SER A 112 7.15 28.19 -26.98
N GLN A 113 6.05 27.99 -26.24
CA GLN A 113 6.07 27.76 -24.79
C GLN A 113 5.91 26.28 -24.50
N THR A 114 6.84 25.70 -23.75
CA THR A 114 6.78 24.31 -23.32
C THR A 114 6.61 24.25 -21.81
N TYR A 115 5.63 23.49 -21.34
CA TYR A 115 5.40 23.23 -19.92
C TYR A 115 4.90 21.81 -19.70
N CYS A 116 5.05 21.34 -18.46
CA CYS A 116 4.58 20.02 -18.04
C CYS A 116 3.35 20.15 -17.14
N GLN A 117 2.35 19.33 -17.36
CA GLN A 117 1.14 19.26 -16.53
C GLN A 117 0.93 17.81 -16.09
N LEU A 118 0.48 17.61 -14.84
CA LEU A 118 0.04 16.28 -14.40
C LEU A 118 -1.26 15.89 -15.09
N MET A 119 -1.34 14.64 -15.51
CA MET A 119 -2.55 14.05 -16.08
C MET A 119 -2.85 12.70 -15.42
N PRO A 120 -4.13 12.23 -15.43
CA PRO A 120 -4.49 10.90 -14.98
C PRO A 120 -3.73 9.82 -15.76
N LEU A 121 -3.53 8.65 -15.13
CA LEU A 121 -3.05 7.45 -15.84
C LEU A 121 -4.13 6.89 -16.77
N GLY A 122 -5.39 6.87 -16.33
CA GLY A 122 -6.52 6.31 -17.07
C GLY A 122 -7.32 5.31 -16.25
N VAL A 123 -7.35 4.04 -16.67
CA VAL A 123 -8.02 2.94 -15.97
C VAL A 123 -7.06 2.26 -15.00
N ILE A 124 -7.43 2.18 -13.74
CA ILE A 124 -6.65 1.50 -12.68
C ILE A 124 -7.44 0.30 -12.18
N ALA A 125 -6.80 -0.85 -12.00
CA ALA A 125 -7.37 -2.00 -11.32
C ALA A 125 -6.69 -2.20 -9.95
N LEU A 126 -7.48 -2.32 -8.88
CA LEU A 126 -7.03 -2.76 -7.57
C LEU A 126 -7.47 -4.21 -7.37
N ILE A 127 -6.47 -5.10 -7.20
CA ILE A 127 -6.69 -6.51 -6.87
C ILE A 127 -6.22 -6.72 -5.44
N TYR A 128 -7.14 -7.01 -4.51
CA TYR A 128 -6.80 -7.01 -3.10
C TYR A 128 -7.45 -8.17 -2.34
N GLU A 129 -6.77 -8.59 -1.27
CA GLU A 129 -7.22 -9.61 -0.33
C GLU A 129 -7.67 -8.93 0.96
N ALA A 130 -8.80 -9.35 1.51
CA ALA A 130 -9.24 -9.16 2.90
C ALA A 130 -9.12 -7.75 3.53
N PHE A 131 -9.00 -6.69 2.75
CA PHE A 131 -8.99 -5.31 3.24
C PHE A 131 -10.15 -4.51 2.62
N PRO A 132 -11.41 -4.72 3.07
CA PRO A 132 -12.58 -4.16 2.37
C PRO A 132 -12.51 -2.63 2.21
N GLU A 133 -12.00 -1.91 3.23
CA GLU A 133 -11.87 -0.46 3.21
C GLU A 133 -10.89 0.08 2.15
N LEU A 134 -9.94 -0.74 1.66
CA LEU A 134 -9.03 -0.30 0.61
C LEU A 134 -9.73 0.08 -0.68
N GLY A 135 -10.85 -0.59 -0.98
CA GLY A 135 -11.67 -0.24 -2.14
C GLY A 135 -12.15 1.21 -2.10
N ALA A 136 -12.60 1.67 -0.94
CA ALA A 136 -13.04 3.05 -0.76
C ALA A 136 -11.88 4.06 -0.83
N ILE A 137 -10.74 3.75 -0.19
CA ILE A 137 -9.55 4.62 -0.23
C ILE A 137 -9.03 4.75 -1.66
N ALA A 138 -8.93 3.64 -2.38
CA ALA A 138 -8.50 3.63 -3.77
C ALA A 138 -9.47 4.41 -4.67
N ALA A 139 -10.78 4.27 -4.45
CA ALA A 139 -11.80 5.03 -5.18
C ALA A 139 -11.62 6.53 -4.95
N GLY A 140 -11.43 6.97 -3.71
CA GLY A 140 -11.17 8.38 -3.40
C GLY A 140 -9.91 8.91 -4.10
N LEU A 141 -8.80 8.15 -4.06
CA LEU A 141 -7.54 8.51 -4.75
C LEU A 141 -7.73 8.58 -6.28
N CYS A 142 -8.38 7.59 -6.88
CA CYS A 142 -8.61 7.53 -8.32
C CYS A 142 -9.52 8.66 -8.79
N ILE A 143 -10.65 8.88 -8.15
CA ILE A 143 -11.57 9.98 -8.51
C ILE A 143 -10.87 11.33 -8.35
N LYS A 144 -10.14 11.55 -7.24
CA LYS A 144 -9.41 12.82 -7.02
C LYS A 144 -8.40 13.11 -8.13
N THR A 145 -7.75 12.08 -8.67
CA THR A 145 -6.76 12.18 -9.75
C THR A 145 -7.34 12.06 -11.15
N GLY A 146 -8.68 11.92 -11.29
CA GLY A 146 -9.35 11.80 -12.59
C GLY A 146 -9.20 10.44 -13.28
N ASN A 147 -8.83 9.40 -12.53
CA ASN A 147 -8.77 8.02 -12.99
C ASN A 147 -10.11 7.31 -12.76
N SER A 148 -10.43 6.32 -13.58
CA SER A 148 -11.44 5.31 -13.26
C SER A 148 -10.80 4.14 -12.52
N LEU A 149 -11.62 3.39 -11.75
CA LEU A 149 -11.16 2.29 -10.91
C LEU A 149 -12.01 1.04 -11.12
N ILE A 150 -11.33 -0.09 -11.28
CA ILE A 150 -11.92 -1.42 -11.22
C ILE A 150 -11.42 -2.09 -9.93
N LEU A 151 -12.35 -2.51 -9.09
CA LEU A 151 -12.12 -3.22 -7.85
C LEU A 151 -12.30 -4.72 -8.06
N ARG A 152 -11.36 -5.52 -7.61
CA ARG A 152 -11.47 -6.97 -7.54
C ARG A 152 -10.94 -7.44 -6.19
N GLY A 153 -11.86 -7.54 -5.22
CA GLY A 153 -11.58 -8.04 -3.89
C GLY A 153 -11.55 -9.58 -3.83
N GLY A 154 -10.99 -10.13 -2.77
CA GLY A 154 -11.04 -11.55 -2.48
C GLY A 154 -12.46 -12.02 -2.15
N SER A 155 -12.73 -13.33 -2.34
CA SER A 155 -14.03 -13.94 -2.06
C SER A 155 -14.37 -13.95 -0.58
N GLU A 156 -13.35 -13.90 0.28
CA GLU A 156 -13.49 -13.82 1.73
C GLU A 156 -14.11 -12.51 2.23
N ALA A 157 -14.15 -11.48 1.37
CA ALA A 157 -14.68 -10.15 1.68
C ALA A 157 -15.81 -9.72 0.74
N SER A 158 -16.52 -10.68 0.11
CA SER A 158 -17.49 -10.36 -0.95
C SER A 158 -18.63 -9.47 -0.49
N HIS A 159 -19.27 -9.77 0.64
CA HIS A 159 -20.38 -8.98 1.18
C HIS A 159 -19.93 -7.57 1.60
N SER A 160 -18.79 -7.46 2.29
CA SER A 160 -18.22 -6.18 2.67
C SER A 160 -17.87 -5.31 1.46
N ASN A 161 -17.25 -5.91 0.44
CA ASN A 161 -16.90 -5.22 -0.79
C ASN A 161 -18.14 -4.72 -1.55
N GLU A 162 -19.21 -5.52 -1.61
CA GLU A 162 -20.49 -5.13 -2.23
C GLU A 162 -21.15 -3.98 -1.47
N ALA A 163 -21.21 -4.05 -0.12
CA ALA A 163 -21.78 -3.00 0.70
C ALA A 163 -21.04 -1.67 0.53
N ILE A 164 -19.71 -1.71 0.53
CA ILE A 164 -18.86 -0.52 0.28
C ILE A 164 -19.07 0.00 -1.15
N ALA A 165 -19.03 -0.86 -2.16
CA ALA A 165 -19.22 -0.46 -3.55
C ALA A 165 -20.60 0.18 -3.78
N LYS A 166 -21.65 -0.33 -3.14
CA LYS A 166 -22.99 0.25 -3.17
C LYS A 166 -23.02 1.66 -2.61
N ALA A 167 -22.37 1.89 -1.46
CA ALA A 167 -22.27 3.22 -0.87
C ALA A 167 -21.51 4.19 -1.80
N LEU A 168 -20.40 3.74 -2.40
CA LEU A 168 -19.63 4.53 -3.35
C LEU A 168 -20.44 4.87 -4.61
N GLN A 169 -21.19 3.90 -5.16
CA GLN A 169 -22.01 4.12 -6.36
C GLN A 169 -23.09 5.15 -6.11
N LEU A 170 -23.79 5.09 -4.97
CA LEU A 170 -24.79 6.11 -4.59
C LEU A 170 -24.20 7.52 -4.58
N ALA A 171 -22.97 7.68 -4.06
CA ALA A 171 -22.29 8.98 -4.03
C ALA A 171 -21.92 9.47 -5.44
N LEU A 172 -21.46 8.55 -6.31
CA LEU A 172 -21.12 8.89 -7.71
C LEU A 172 -22.35 9.33 -8.50
N ASP A 173 -23.47 8.62 -8.36
CA ASP A 173 -24.74 8.93 -9.02
C ASP A 173 -25.27 10.32 -8.58
N GLN A 174 -25.24 10.61 -7.27
CA GLN A 174 -25.65 11.89 -6.71
C GLN A 174 -24.80 13.06 -7.20
N THR A 175 -23.54 12.82 -7.51
CA THR A 175 -22.61 13.86 -7.97
C THR A 175 -22.49 13.97 -9.48
N GLY A 176 -23.18 13.08 -10.23
CA GLY A 176 -23.23 13.08 -11.70
C GLY A 176 -21.91 12.73 -12.37
N LEU A 177 -21.05 11.98 -11.68
CA LEU A 177 -19.84 11.46 -12.32
C LEU A 177 -20.16 10.37 -13.33
N PRO A 178 -19.30 10.16 -14.35
CA PRO A 178 -19.56 9.19 -15.40
C PRO A 178 -19.78 7.79 -14.84
N ASP A 179 -20.79 7.11 -15.36
CA ASP A 179 -20.97 5.67 -15.12
C ASP A 179 -19.71 4.89 -15.53
N GLY A 180 -19.30 3.89 -14.71
CA GLY A 180 -18.04 3.17 -14.89
C GLY A 180 -16.82 3.85 -14.23
N SER A 181 -17.01 4.99 -13.51
CA SER A 181 -15.92 5.65 -12.77
C SER A 181 -15.34 4.78 -11.67
N VAL A 182 -16.16 4.02 -10.96
CA VAL A 182 -15.75 2.96 -10.02
C VAL A 182 -16.63 1.74 -10.28
N GLN A 183 -16.02 0.58 -10.47
CA GLN A 183 -16.74 -0.67 -10.69
C GLN A 183 -16.18 -1.76 -9.77
N LEU A 184 -17.05 -2.60 -9.24
CA LEU A 184 -16.68 -3.82 -8.53
C LEU A 184 -16.94 -5.02 -9.45
N LEU A 185 -15.91 -5.86 -9.67
CA LEU A 185 -16.07 -7.16 -10.32
C LEU A 185 -16.46 -8.21 -9.29
N GLY A 186 -17.45 -9.02 -9.64
CA GLY A 186 -17.90 -10.13 -8.81
C GLY A 186 -16.80 -11.14 -8.51
N THR A 187 -16.96 -11.89 -7.42
CA THR A 187 -15.98 -12.90 -6.98
C THR A 187 -16.14 -14.25 -7.70
N GLU A 188 -17.22 -14.46 -8.39
CA GLU A 188 -17.45 -15.65 -9.22
C GLU A 188 -16.37 -15.81 -10.30
N GLY A 189 -15.99 -17.03 -10.62
CA GLY A 189 -14.90 -17.33 -11.55
C GLY A 189 -13.48 -17.21 -10.97
N GLY A 190 -13.32 -16.74 -9.74
CA GLY A 190 -12.08 -16.79 -8.99
C GLY A 190 -10.85 -16.19 -9.71
N SER A 191 -9.78 -16.98 -9.82
CA SER A 191 -8.52 -16.56 -10.45
C SER A 191 -8.61 -16.36 -11.97
N ALA A 192 -9.59 -16.97 -12.66
CA ALA A 192 -9.78 -16.79 -14.09
C ALA A 192 -10.20 -15.34 -14.40
N VAL A 193 -11.14 -14.79 -13.65
CA VAL A 193 -11.58 -13.39 -13.80
C VAL A 193 -10.44 -12.41 -13.54
N VAL A 194 -9.61 -12.70 -12.54
CA VAL A 194 -8.40 -11.88 -12.28
C VAL A 194 -7.46 -11.91 -13.49
N ARG A 195 -7.18 -13.10 -14.02
CA ARG A 195 -6.31 -13.25 -15.20
C ARG A 195 -6.88 -12.52 -16.39
N ASP A 196 -8.17 -12.69 -16.67
CA ASP A 196 -8.83 -12.05 -17.82
C ASP A 196 -8.88 -10.53 -17.69
N LEU A 197 -8.90 -9.99 -16.46
CA LEU A 197 -8.80 -8.55 -16.20
C LEU A 197 -7.40 -8.02 -16.51
N ILE A 198 -6.34 -8.67 -15.95
CA ILE A 198 -4.98 -8.13 -15.98
C ILE A 198 -4.26 -8.26 -17.33
N ILE A 199 -4.87 -8.95 -18.29
CA ILE A 199 -4.39 -9.04 -19.68
C ILE A 199 -5.04 -8.02 -20.61
N GLN A 200 -5.90 -7.11 -20.11
CA GLN A 200 -6.59 -6.07 -20.90
C GLN A 200 -5.70 -4.83 -21.09
N ASP A 201 -4.45 -5.01 -21.50
CA ASP A 201 -3.42 -3.96 -21.59
C ASP A 201 -3.75 -2.82 -22.56
N ARG A 202 -4.66 -3.04 -23.50
CA ARG A 202 -5.14 -1.99 -24.42
C ARG A 202 -5.79 -0.81 -23.70
N TYR A 203 -6.49 -1.06 -22.61
CA TYR A 203 -7.28 -0.05 -21.90
C TYR A 203 -6.89 0.10 -20.43
N LEU A 204 -6.32 -0.96 -19.84
CA LEU A 204 -5.89 -0.96 -18.44
C LEU A 204 -4.51 -0.33 -18.30
N ASN A 205 -4.43 0.77 -17.61
CA ASN A 205 -3.21 1.57 -17.51
C ASN A 205 -2.33 1.19 -16.32
N LEU A 206 -2.94 0.64 -15.25
CA LEU A 206 -2.20 0.23 -14.06
C LEU A 206 -2.96 -0.85 -13.29
N VAL A 207 -2.24 -1.86 -12.82
CA VAL A 207 -2.73 -2.87 -11.86
C VAL A 207 -1.99 -2.68 -10.54
N ILE A 208 -2.73 -2.59 -9.43
CA ILE A 208 -2.20 -2.51 -8.07
C ILE A 208 -2.63 -3.78 -7.32
N PRO A 209 -1.78 -4.80 -7.21
CA PRO A 209 -2.05 -5.93 -6.33
C PRO A 209 -1.76 -5.56 -4.88
N TYR A 210 -2.67 -5.87 -3.94
CA TYR A 210 -2.52 -5.60 -2.51
C TYR A 210 -2.96 -6.79 -1.66
N GLY A 211 -2.05 -7.38 -0.90
CA GLY A 211 -2.31 -8.55 -0.08
C GLY A 211 -1.05 -9.36 0.18
N ARG A 212 -1.20 -10.66 0.39
CA ARG A 212 -0.05 -11.55 0.64
C ARG A 212 0.97 -11.49 -0.50
N PRO A 213 2.27 -11.59 -0.19
CA PRO A 213 3.34 -11.57 -1.20
C PRO A 213 3.16 -12.58 -2.33
N SER A 214 2.55 -13.75 -2.05
CA SER A 214 2.27 -14.78 -3.06
C SER A 214 1.25 -14.31 -4.10
N MET A 215 0.16 -13.66 -3.67
CA MET A 215 -0.85 -13.10 -4.56
C MET A 215 -0.26 -11.96 -5.40
N VAL A 216 0.48 -11.05 -4.77
CA VAL A 216 1.17 -9.95 -5.47
C VAL A 216 2.11 -10.49 -6.55
N GLN A 217 2.90 -11.52 -6.24
CA GLN A 217 3.79 -12.19 -7.19
C GLN A 217 3.03 -12.86 -8.35
N GLN A 218 1.91 -13.50 -8.05
CA GLN A 218 1.08 -14.15 -9.08
C GLN A 218 0.55 -13.12 -10.08
N VAL A 219 -0.03 -12.02 -9.60
CA VAL A 219 -0.52 -10.92 -10.46
C VAL A 219 0.61 -10.36 -11.32
N MET A 220 1.78 -10.09 -10.71
CA MET A 220 2.94 -9.57 -11.45
C MET A 220 3.41 -10.48 -12.59
N ARG A 221 3.34 -11.82 -12.41
CA ARG A 221 3.79 -12.78 -13.43
C ARG A 221 2.79 -12.94 -14.57
N GLN A 222 1.52 -12.69 -14.32
CA GLN A 222 0.43 -12.95 -15.27
C GLN A 222 -0.05 -11.70 -15.99
N SER A 223 0.21 -10.51 -15.45
CA SER A 223 -0.26 -9.26 -16.03
C SER A 223 0.53 -8.87 -17.28
N THR A 224 -0.18 -8.50 -18.35
CA THR A 224 0.38 -7.79 -19.50
C THR A 224 0.27 -6.26 -19.35
N ALA A 225 -0.65 -5.79 -18.52
CA ALA A 225 -0.74 -4.38 -18.14
C ALA A 225 0.36 -4.01 -17.12
N PRO A 226 0.78 -2.73 -17.05
CA PRO A 226 1.74 -2.26 -16.05
C PRO A 226 1.28 -2.56 -14.62
N VAL A 227 2.18 -3.06 -13.77
CA VAL A 227 1.88 -3.41 -12.37
C VAL A 227 2.66 -2.51 -11.43
N LEU A 228 1.98 -1.91 -10.45
CA LEU A 228 2.62 -1.24 -9.32
C LEU A 228 2.66 -2.24 -8.14
N LYS A 229 3.79 -2.90 -7.99
CA LYS A 229 3.99 -3.92 -6.96
C LYS A 229 3.93 -3.30 -5.56
N THR A 230 3.02 -3.78 -4.72
CA THR A 230 3.00 -3.42 -3.30
C THR A 230 3.92 -4.30 -2.46
N ALA A 231 4.33 -3.80 -1.30
CA ALA A 231 5.17 -4.52 -0.35
C ALA A 231 4.59 -4.40 1.07
N MET A 232 4.85 -5.44 1.88
CA MET A 232 4.39 -5.54 3.25
C MET A 232 5.33 -6.45 4.04
N GLY A 233 5.77 -6.00 5.22
CA GLY A 233 6.67 -6.74 6.09
C GLY A 233 8.08 -6.90 5.54
N ASN A 234 8.89 -7.72 6.20
CA ASN A 234 10.29 -7.99 5.88
C ASN A 234 11.16 -6.73 5.80
N CYS A 235 10.88 -5.75 6.67
CA CYS A 235 11.73 -4.57 6.83
C CYS A 235 12.87 -4.87 7.79
N TYR A 236 14.03 -4.30 7.49
CA TYR A 236 15.26 -4.50 8.24
C TYR A 236 15.59 -3.27 9.10
N LEU A 237 16.20 -3.53 10.24
CA LEU A 237 16.82 -2.52 11.09
C LEU A 237 18.27 -2.90 11.34
N TYR A 238 19.21 -2.01 11.06
CA TYR A 238 20.58 -2.14 11.53
C TYR A 238 20.76 -1.41 12.86
N TRP A 239 21.16 -2.17 13.88
CA TRP A 239 21.50 -1.63 15.19
C TRP A 239 23.02 -1.46 15.32
N ALA A 240 23.48 -0.22 15.12
CA ALA A 240 24.87 0.13 15.22
C ALA A 240 25.37 0.09 16.67
N VAL A 241 26.68 0.05 16.86
CA VAL A 241 27.33 0.02 18.19
C VAL A 241 26.92 1.21 19.05
N SER A 242 26.83 2.39 18.44
CA SER A 242 26.42 3.65 19.12
C SER A 242 24.91 3.76 19.34
N GLY A 243 24.12 2.86 18.76
CA GLY A 243 22.66 2.93 18.81
C GLY A 243 22.09 2.55 20.17
N GLY A 244 21.14 3.38 20.67
CA GLY A 244 20.53 3.17 21.98
C GLY A 244 19.49 2.04 21.98
N LEU A 245 19.54 1.14 22.97
CA LEU A 245 18.60 0.02 23.17
C LEU A 245 17.13 0.45 23.17
N GLU A 246 16.80 1.51 23.91
CA GLU A 246 15.41 1.97 24.03
C GLU A 246 14.85 2.48 22.69
N MET A 247 15.70 3.07 21.84
CA MET A 247 15.30 3.48 20.50
C MET A 247 14.97 2.27 19.62
N VAL A 248 15.83 1.26 19.61
CA VAL A 248 15.61 0.00 18.87
C VAL A 248 14.31 -0.66 19.31
N LYS A 249 14.12 -0.82 20.63
CA LYS A 249 12.89 -1.37 21.21
C LYS A 249 11.66 -0.60 20.76
N SER A 250 11.68 0.73 20.90
CA SER A 250 10.57 1.60 20.56
C SER A 250 10.23 1.52 19.07
N MET A 251 11.24 1.51 18.18
CA MET A 251 11.03 1.41 16.74
C MET A 251 10.43 0.06 16.34
N ILE A 252 10.89 -1.05 16.92
CA ILE A 252 10.32 -2.37 16.66
C ILE A 252 8.85 -2.38 17.11
N LEU A 253 8.57 -2.03 18.36
CA LEU A 253 7.21 -2.05 18.91
C LEU A 253 6.25 -1.16 18.12
N ASP A 254 6.66 0.07 17.80
CA ASP A 254 5.82 1.02 17.09
C ASP A 254 5.56 0.62 15.63
N SER A 255 6.57 0.04 14.95
CA SER A 255 6.41 -0.43 13.56
C SER A 255 5.34 -1.51 13.39
N HIS A 256 5.05 -2.28 14.44
CA HIS A 256 4.02 -3.30 14.47
C HIS A 256 2.64 -2.79 14.91
N GLN A 257 2.49 -1.50 15.22
CA GLN A 257 1.20 -0.93 15.68
C GLN A 257 0.31 -0.43 14.54
N SER A 258 0.78 -0.43 13.30
CA SER A 258 -0.06 -0.09 12.15
C SER A 258 -1.21 -1.09 12.02
N GLN A 259 -2.43 -0.58 11.83
CA GLN A 259 -3.62 -1.40 11.62
C GLN A 259 -4.27 -1.03 10.29
N PRO A 260 -4.82 -2.02 9.58
CA PRO A 260 -4.89 -3.46 9.90
C PRO A 260 -3.62 -4.22 9.58
N ASP A 261 -2.74 -3.63 8.80
CA ASP A 261 -1.55 -4.25 8.24
C ASP A 261 -0.29 -3.47 8.66
N PRO A 262 0.65 -4.10 9.34
CA PRO A 262 1.92 -3.49 9.68
C PRO A 262 2.86 -3.48 8.46
N VAL A 263 2.53 -2.63 7.46
CA VAL A 263 3.23 -2.55 6.17
C VAL A 263 4.75 -2.45 6.33
N ASN A 264 5.20 -1.58 7.24
CA ASN A 264 6.62 -1.32 7.48
C ASN A 264 7.14 -2.01 8.75
N ALA A 265 6.58 -3.17 9.15
CA ALA A 265 7.02 -3.88 10.33
C ALA A 265 8.49 -4.27 10.25
N ILE A 266 9.26 -3.90 11.27
CA ILE A 266 10.64 -4.35 11.46
C ILE A 266 10.60 -5.81 11.91
N GLU A 267 10.93 -6.71 11.01
CA GLU A 267 10.91 -8.15 11.25
C GLU A 267 12.32 -8.75 11.32
N LYS A 268 13.33 -8.02 10.86
CA LYS A 268 14.73 -8.43 10.85
C LYS A 268 15.60 -7.35 11.49
N VAL A 269 16.48 -7.76 12.40
CA VAL A 269 17.43 -6.85 13.08
C VAL A 269 18.83 -7.35 12.86
N LEU A 270 19.65 -6.56 12.21
CA LEU A 270 21.09 -6.80 12.07
C LEU A 270 21.80 -6.11 13.22
N ILE A 271 22.60 -6.87 13.97
CA ILE A 271 23.33 -6.38 15.15
C ILE A 271 24.83 -6.42 14.91
N HIS A 272 25.52 -5.36 15.25
CA HIS A 272 26.97 -5.34 15.15
C HIS A 272 27.61 -6.37 16.10
N ARG A 273 28.64 -7.08 15.65
CA ARG A 273 29.33 -8.16 16.41
C ARG A 273 29.81 -7.74 17.79
N SER A 274 30.16 -6.49 17.99
CA SER A 274 30.57 -5.96 19.29
C SER A 274 29.43 -5.58 20.22
N SER A 275 28.19 -5.82 19.84
CA SER A 275 27.01 -5.54 20.70
C SER A 275 27.07 -6.42 21.96
N GLN A 276 26.75 -5.81 23.11
CA GLN A 276 26.83 -6.50 24.39
C GLN A 276 25.70 -7.53 24.56
N PRO A 277 26.01 -8.80 24.93
CA PRO A 277 25.00 -9.83 25.13
C PRO A 277 23.90 -9.47 26.12
N SER A 278 24.21 -8.71 27.17
CA SER A 278 23.24 -8.24 28.16
C SER A 278 22.17 -7.33 27.55
N SER A 279 22.56 -6.45 26.63
CA SER A 279 21.62 -5.56 25.92
C SER A 279 20.67 -6.35 25.01
N LEU A 280 21.17 -7.39 24.36
CA LEU A 280 20.34 -8.27 23.52
C LEU A 280 19.30 -9.00 24.36
N VAL A 281 19.71 -9.65 25.47
CA VAL A 281 18.80 -10.35 26.37
C VAL A 281 17.73 -9.41 26.93
N THR A 282 18.11 -8.19 27.31
CA THR A 282 17.16 -7.19 27.80
C THR A 282 16.13 -6.83 26.73
N LEU A 283 16.56 -6.59 25.49
CA LEU A 283 15.66 -6.31 24.35
C LEU A 283 14.71 -7.48 24.10
N TRP A 284 15.25 -8.70 24.00
CA TRP A 284 14.44 -9.89 23.70
C TRP A 284 13.40 -10.18 24.76
N ASN A 285 13.74 -10.04 26.05
CA ASN A 285 12.79 -10.22 27.13
C ASN A 285 11.66 -9.18 27.05
N SER A 286 12.01 -7.91 26.81
CA SER A 286 10.99 -6.86 26.64
C SER A 286 10.07 -7.11 25.45
N LEU A 287 10.58 -7.65 24.34
CA LEU A 287 9.79 -8.01 23.16
C LEU A 287 8.92 -9.24 23.43
N LYS A 288 9.45 -10.28 24.12
CA LYS A 288 8.69 -11.48 24.52
C LYS A 288 7.51 -11.12 25.41
N GLU A 289 7.68 -10.19 26.37
CA GLU A 289 6.61 -9.68 27.22
C GLU A 289 5.47 -8.99 26.42
N LYS A 290 5.77 -8.49 25.22
CA LYS A 290 4.80 -7.92 24.28
C LYS A 290 4.25 -8.94 23.26
N GLY A 291 4.54 -10.22 23.46
CA GLY A 291 4.04 -11.33 22.67
C GLY A 291 4.83 -11.58 21.38
N PHE A 292 6.07 -11.11 21.27
CA PHE A 292 6.91 -11.40 20.12
C PHE A 292 7.65 -12.75 20.28
N GLU A 293 7.68 -13.53 19.22
CA GLU A 293 8.60 -14.64 19.04
C GLU A 293 9.96 -14.09 18.57
N ILE A 294 11.04 -14.50 19.23
CA ILE A 294 12.40 -14.07 18.88
C ILE A 294 13.12 -15.23 18.22
N ARG A 295 13.73 -14.94 17.07
CA ARG A 295 14.59 -15.88 16.34
C ARG A 295 16.01 -15.34 16.25
N GLY A 296 16.96 -16.23 16.13
CA GLY A 296 18.37 -15.89 15.91
C GLY A 296 18.92 -16.60 14.68
N ASP A 297 19.98 -16.04 14.09
CA ASP A 297 20.78 -16.76 13.10
C ASP A 297 21.53 -17.95 13.72
N LYS A 298 22.30 -18.67 12.91
CA LYS A 298 23.09 -19.84 13.34
C LYS A 298 24.12 -19.50 14.42
N GLU A 299 24.63 -18.27 14.45
CA GLU A 299 25.60 -17.83 15.44
C GLU A 299 24.94 -17.57 16.79
N LEU A 300 23.89 -16.76 16.81
CA LEU A 300 23.13 -16.45 18.02
C LEU A 300 22.46 -17.68 18.64
N SER A 301 21.92 -18.58 17.83
CA SER A 301 21.26 -19.79 18.33
C SER A 301 22.23 -20.80 18.94
N LYS A 302 23.52 -20.73 18.62
CA LYS A 302 24.57 -21.52 19.31
C LYS A 302 24.91 -20.96 20.69
N VAL A 303 24.87 -19.62 20.84
CA VAL A 303 25.22 -18.94 22.09
C VAL A 303 24.01 -18.91 23.04
N PHE A 304 22.83 -18.77 22.51
CA PHE A 304 21.57 -18.65 23.27
C PHE A 304 20.63 -19.79 22.91
N ALA A 305 20.70 -20.88 23.69
CA ALA A 305 19.94 -22.12 23.43
C ALA A 305 18.41 -21.95 23.40
N ASP A 306 17.88 -20.88 24.01
CA ASP A 306 16.45 -20.56 24.04
C ASP A 306 15.97 -19.83 22.79
N LEU A 307 16.86 -19.44 21.88
CA LEU A 307 16.49 -18.79 20.63
C LEU A 307 16.11 -19.85 19.58
N LYS A 308 14.95 -19.64 18.97
CA LYS A 308 14.58 -20.41 17.79
C LYS A 308 15.46 -20.00 16.61
N LEU A 309 15.93 -20.99 15.86
CA LEU A 309 16.71 -20.70 14.65
C LEU A 309 15.84 -20.03 13.59
N ALA A 310 16.35 -18.97 13.00
CA ALA A 310 15.84 -18.41 11.75
C ALA A 310 16.53 -19.13 10.57
N GLU A 311 15.76 -19.85 9.77
CA GLU A 311 16.27 -20.56 8.62
C GLU A 311 16.66 -19.61 7.48
N ASP A 312 17.53 -20.09 6.57
CA ASP A 312 18.12 -19.23 5.54
C ASP A 312 17.05 -18.59 4.63
N GLU A 313 15.93 -19.27 4.34
CA GLU A 313 14.83 -18.76 3.52
C GLU A 313 13.96 -17.70 4.23
N GLU A 314 14.06 -17.60 5.55
CA GLU A 314 13.25 -16.64 6.32
C GLU A 314 13.76 -15.21 6.17
N TRP A 315 15.03 -15.01 5.79
CA TRP A 315 15.58 -13.68 5.58
C TRP A 315 14.94 -12.96 4.40
N ASP A 316 14.48 -13.69 3.38
CA ASP A 316 13.81 -13.14 2.20
C ASP A 316 12.28 -12.99 2.35
N ARG A 317 11.70 -13.41 3.48
CA ARG A 317 10.25 -13.52 3.65
C ARG A 317 9.73 -12.68 4.79
N ALA A 318 8.58 -12.02 4.53
CA ALA A 318 7.81 -11.40 5.58
C ALA A 318 7.17 -12.46 6.49
N TYR A 319 7.24 -12.24 7.78
CA TYR A 319 6.52 -13.05 8.77
C TYR A 319 5.04 -12.67 8.85
N LEU A 320 4.74 -11.39 8.70
CA LEU A 320 3.42 -10.79 8.85
C LEU A 320 2.77 -11.14 10.22
N LYS A 321 3.61 -11.32 11.22
CA LYS A 321 3.29 -11.71 12.59
C LYS A 321 4.23 -11.01 13.55
N LYS A 322 3.97 -11.11 14.85
CA LYS A 322 4.88 -10.65 15.90
C LYS A 322 6.11 -11.58 16.04
N ILE A 323 6.92 -11.64 15.00
CA ILE A 323 8.18 -12.42 14.96
C ILE A 323 9.29 -11.46 14.53
N VAL A 324 10.40 -11.45 15.26
CA VAL A 324 11.59 -10.67 14.93
C VAL A 324 12.80 -11.60 14.94
N ALA A 325 13.54 -11.63 13.81
CA ALA A 325 14.77 -12.39 13.68
C ALA A 325 16.00 -11.47 13.80
N PHE A 326 17.01 -11.95 14.52
CA PHE A 326 18.26 -11.24 14.78
C PHE A 326 19.42 -11.94 14.10
N LYS A 327 20.32 -11.17 13.48
CA LYS A 327 21.54 -11.67 12.81
C LYS A 327 22.73 -10.81 13.17
N VAL A 328 23.85 -11.45 13.45
CA VAL A 328 25.13 -10.77 13.68
C VAL A 328 25.76 -10.37 12.35
N VAL A 329 26.32 -9.16 12.31
CA VAL A 329 27.09 -8.63 11.18
C VAL A 329 28.38 -8.00 11.68
N ASP A 330 29.41 -7.99 10.85
CA ASP A 330 30.73 -7.47 11.23
C ASP A 330 30.78 -5.94 11.20
N ASP A 331 30.09 -5.33 10.25
CA ASP A 331 30.08 -3.88 10.07
C ASP A 331 28.84 -3.37 9.31
N LEU A 332 28.82 -2.07 9.05
CA LEU A 332 27.75 -1.39 8.32
C LEU A 332 27.71 -1.79 6.83
N GLU A 333 28.84 -2.12 6.23
CA GLU A 333 28.89 -2.51 4.80
C GLU A 333 28.22 -3.86 4.60
N GLU A 334 28.49 -4.82 5.46
CA GLU A 334 27.82 -6.11 5.46
C GLU A 334 26.31 -5.96 5.72
N ALA A 335 25.93 -5.12 6.68
CA ALA A 335 24.53 -4.82 6.97
C ALA A 335 23.80 -4.29 5.73
N ILE A 336 24.38 -3.32 5.04
CA ILE A 336 23.82 -2.73 3.80
C ILE A 336 23.71 -3.80 2.70
N ALA A 337 24.73 -4.64 2.54
CA ALA A 337 24.72 -5.70 1.53
C ALA A 337 23.58 -6.70 1.79
N LEU A 338 23.40 -7.14 3.05
CA LEU A 338 22.32 -8.03 3.45
C LEU A 338 20.94 -7.40 3.28
N ILE A 339 20.78 -6.14 3.66
CA ILE A 339 19.52 -5.40 3.47
C ILE A 339 19.18 -5.33 1.99
N ASN A 340 20.13 -4.93 1.15
CA ASN A 340 19.91 -4.83 -0.30
C ASN A 340 19.60 -6.17 -0.97
N LEU A 341 20.09 -7.28 -0.40
CA LEU A 341 19.86 -8.63 -0.90
C LEU A 341 18.50 -9.18 -0.46
N HIS A 342 18.14 -9.04 0.82
CA HIS A 342 17.07 -9.79 1.47
C HIS A 342 15.84 -8.96 1.84
N SER A 343 15.98 -7.64 2.04
CA SER A 343 14.84 -6.78 2.40
C SER A 343 13.79 -6.74 1.29
N SER A 344 12.55 -6.56 1.69
CA SER A 344 11.47 -6.22 0.75
C SER A 344 11.71 -4.91 0.00
N GLY A 345 12.65 -4.06 0.44
CA GLY A 345 13.14 -2.87 -0.25
C GLY A 345 12.15 -1.70 -0.29
N HIS A 346 11.22 -1.62 0.67
CA HIS A 346 10.31 -0.48 0.76
C HIS A 346 10.55 0.43 1.98
N ALA A 347 11.01 -0.14 3.13
CA ALA A 347 11.23 0.64 4.35
C ALA A 347 12.29 -0.05 5.23
N ASP A 348 13.50 0.49 5.29
CA ASP A 348 14.56 -0.04 6.13
C ASP A 348 15.15 1.02 7.05
N CYS A 349 15.74 0.60 8.18
CA CYS A 349 16.03 1.45 9.31
C CYS A 349 17.48 1.30 9.78
N ILE A 350 18.00 2.37 10.40
CA ILE A 350 19.22 2.35 11.19
C ILE A 350 19.00 3.06 12.53
N VAL A 351 19.60 2.52 13.58
CA VAL A 351 19.76 3.22 14.87
C VAL A 351 21.24 3.44 15.13
N THR A 352 21.68 4.71 15.13
CA THR A 352 23.06 5.11 15.29
C THR A 352 23.16 6.53 15.83
N GLU A 353 24.20 6.85 16.60
CA GLU A 353 24.57 8.23 16.97
C GLU A 353 25.63 8.84 16.03
N SER A 354 26.14 8.04 15.07
CA SER A 354 27.12 8.49 14.10
C SER A 354 26.47 9.14 12.89
N TYR A 355 26.74 10.42 12.67
CA TYR A 355 26.33 11.13 11.46
C TYR A 355 26.89 10.46 10.19
N GLN A 356 28.14 10.00 10.24
CA GLN A 356 28.78 9.36 9.11
C GLN A 356 28.10 8.04 8.74
N GLU A 357 27.80 7.17 9.72
CA GLU A 357 27.06 5.93 9.50
C GLU A 357 25.66 6.18 8.93
N SER A 358 24.95 7.17 9.48
CA SER A 358 23.60 7.51 9.00
C SER A 358 23.59 7.95 7.53
N ARG A 359 24.59 8.75 7.13
CA ARG A 359 24.76 9.18 5.73
C ARG A 359 25.14 8.02 4.82
N TYR A 360 26.07 7.18 5.25
CA TYR A 360 26.51 6.03 4.48
C TYR A 360 25.37 5.01 4.28
N PHE A 361 24.61 4.74 5.34
CA PHE A 361 23.42 3.90 5.28
C PHE A 361 22.37 4.47 4.32
N ALA A 362 22.03 5.75 4.43
CA ALA A 362 21.03 6.39 3.57
C ALA A 362 21.37 6.36 2.09
N LEU A 363 22.66 6.40 1.74
CA LEU A 363 23.13 6.32 0.36
C LEU A 363 23.32 4.88 -0.12
N GLY A 364 23.69 3.97 0.78
CA GLY A 364 24.04 2.59 0.44
C GLY A 364 22.83 1.66 0.34
N VAL A 365 21.76 1.91 1.13
CA VAL A 365 20.54 1.08 1.11
C VAL A 365 19.64 1.50 -0.05
N SER A 366 19.22 0.51 -0.84
CA SER A 366 18.40 0.73 -2.05
C SER A 366 16.90 0.74 -1.79
N SER A 367 16.45 0.89 -0.55
CA SER A 367 15.03 0.89 -0.18
C SER A 367 14.33 2.19 -0.62
N ALA A 368 13.00 2.08 -0.82
CA ALA A 368 12.18 3.22 -1.22
C ALA A 368 12.14 4.32 -0.15
N SER A 369 12.21 3.93 1.12
CA SER A 369 12.27 4.83 2.28
C SER A 369 13.30 4.32 3.27
N THR A 370 14.09 5.23 3.81
CA THR A 370 15.11 4.94 4.82
C THR A 370 14.82 5.75 6.07
N TYR A 371 14.82 5.09 7.23
CA TYR A 371 14.51 5.70 8.52
C TYR A 371 15.74 5.70 9.41
N ILE A 372 16.18 6.88 9.83
CA ILE A 372 17.34 7.08 10.69
C ILE A 372 16.85 7.55 12.05
N ASN A 373 17.03 6.75 13.10
CA ASN A 373 16.56 7.02 14.46
C ASN A 373 15.09 7.45 14.52
N ALA A 374 14.28 6.87 13.65
CA ALA A 374 12.85 7.18 13.52
C ALA A 374 12.07 5.91 13.22
N SER A 375 10.88 5.80 13.80
CA SER A 375 9.99 4.66 13.53
C SER A 375 9.53 4.66 12.08
N PRO A 376 9.57 3.50 11.39
CA PRO A 376 9.03 3.37 10.04
C PRO A 376 7.51 3.19 10.02
N ARG A 377 6.81 3.28 11.16
CA ARG A 377 5.38 3.03 11.25
C ARG A 377 4.61 3.63 10.08
N PHE A 378 3.91 2.80 9.35
CA PHE A 378 3.09 3.23 8.23
C PHE A 378 1.78 3.85 8.70
N SER A 379 1.38 4.97 8.09
CA SER A 379 0.07 5.58 8.27
C SER A 379 -0.51 5.98 6.93
N ARG A 380 -1.76 5.56 6.66
CA ARG A 380 -2.50 5.98 5.47
C ARG A 380 -2.93 7.45 5.55
N ASN A 381 -3.11 7.94 6.77
CA ASN A 381 -3.57 9.31 7.05
C ASN A 381 -2.63 10.00 8.07
N PRO A 382 -1.39 10.33 7.69
CA PRO A 382 -0.47 10.97 8.61
C PRO A 382 -1.02 12.31 9.10
N SER A 383 -0.80 12.63 10.37
CA SER A 383 -1.31 13.87 11.00
C SER A 383 -0.73 15.15 10.38
N GLN A 384 0.46 15.06 9.79
CA GLN A 384 1.15 16.18 9.16
C GLN A 384 1.29 15.98 7.64
N GLY A 385 1.35 17.10 6.90
CA GLY A 385 1.48 17.11 5.45
C GLY A 385 0.15 16.98 4.70
N ASP A 386 0.18 17.15 3.38
CA ASP A 386 -0.98 17.18 2.48
C ASP A 386 -1.06 15.90 1.63
N SER A 387 -0.96 14.73 2.28
CA SER A 387 -0.95 13.46 1.57
C SER A 387 -1.74 12.38 2.30
N VAL A 388 -2.32 11.49 1.50
CA VAL A 388 -2.98 10.24 1.90
C VAL A 388 -2.36 9.11 1.09
N PHE A 389 -2.22 7.94 1.69
CA PHE A 389 -1.53 6.83 1.09
C PHE A 389 -2.38 5.56 1.04
N LEU A 390 -2.36 4.88 -0.09
CA LEU A 390 -2.98 3.55 -0.22
C LEU A 390 -2.12 2.46 0.44
N GLY A 391 -0.82 2.56 0.31
CA GLY A 391 0.16 1.58 0.76
C GLY A 391 1.58 1.98 0.38
N MET A 392 2.48 0.99 0.39
CA MET A 392 3.88 1.14 -0.02
C MET A 392 4.17 0.29 -1.25
N SER A 393 5.02 0.81 -2.14
CA SER A 393 5.51 0.09 -3.32
C SER A 393 7.01 -0.12 -3.25
N ASN A 394 7.46 -1.34 -3.57
CA ASN A 394 8.87 -1.65 -3.81
C ASN A 394 9.15 -1.88 -5.30
N GLN A 395 8.32 -1.36 -6.19
CA GLN A 395 8.50 -1.49 -7.63
C GLN A 395 9.90 -1.03 -8.04
N LYS A 396 10.63 -1.86 -8.77
CA LYS A 396 11.91 -1.46 -9.37
C LYS A 396 11.63 -0.49 -10.52
N GLY A 397 12.43 0.57 -10.62
CA GLY A 397 12.23 1.63 -11.59
C GLY A 397 11.42 2.80 -11.04
N GLN A 398 10.40 3.25 -11.77
CA GLN A 398 9.60 4.42 -11.38
C GLN A 398 8.54 4.08 -10.33
N ARG A 399 8.13 5.09 -9.54
CA ARG A 399 7.00 5.02 -8.60
C ARG A 399 7.22 4.08 -7.40
N ARG A 400 8.43 4.05 -6.85
CA ARG A 400 8.74 3.42 -5.57
C ARG A 400 8.24 4.27 -4.40
N GLY A 401 7.96 3.62 -3.27
CA GLY A 401 7.59 4.27 -2.01
C GLY A 401 6.10 4.39 -1.81
N LEU A 402 5.67 5.46 -1.16
CA LEU A 402 4.28 5.72 -0.79
C LEU A 402 3.37 5.87 -2.01
N ILE A 403 2.27 5.12 -2.05
CA ILE A 403 1.27 5.18 -3.12
C ILE A 403 0.28 6.29 -2.78
N SER A 404 0.41 7.43 -3.43
CA SER A 404 -0.34 8.68 -3.20
C SER A 404 -1.04 9.17 -4.46
N LEU A 405 -1.65 10.37 -4.40
CA LEU A 405 -2.21 11.06 -5.57
C LEU A 405 -1.17 11.22 -6.69
N GLU A 406 0.08 11.54 -6.35
CA GLU A 406 1.13 11.73 -7.35
C GLU A 406 1.49 10.41 -8.06
N THR A 407 1.44 9.28 -7.36
CA THR A 407 1.69 7.95 -7.93
C THR A 407 0.67 7.58 -9.01
N LEU A 408 -0.56 8.08 -8.90
CA LEU A 408 -1.67 7.81 -9.82
C LEU A 408 -1.78 8.85 -10.95
N THR A 409 -0.72 9.63 -11.18
CA THR A 409 -0.63 10.63 -12.25
C THR A 409 0.66 10.47 -13.03
N THR A 410 0.71 11.08 -14.22
CA THR A 410 1.92 11.16 -15.03
C THR A 410 2.08 12.55 -15.60
N LEU A 411 3.26 12.87 -16.14
CA LEU A 411 3.55 14.13 -16.77
C LEU A 411 3.14 14.13 -18.26
N LYS A 412 2.46 15.19 -18.67
CA LYS A 412 2.18 15.52 -20.06
C LYS A 412 2.96 16.77 -20.44
N HIS A 413 3.75 16.69 -21.50
CA HIS A 413 4.41 17.85 -22.09
C HIS A 413 3.42 18.57 -23.04
N ILE A 414 3.28 19.85 -22.86
CA ILE A 414 2.43 20.70 -23.72
C ILE A 414 3.35 21.73 -24.38
N VAL A 415 3.33 21.74 -25.70
CA VAL A 415 4.07 22.68 -26.53
C VAL A 415 3.05 23.57 -27.22
N GLN A 416 3.06 24.85 -26.90
CA GLN A 416 2.14 25.83 -27.47
C GLN A 416 2.94 26.78 -28.39
N GLY A 417 2.80 26.56 -29.67
CA GLY A 417 3.37 27.44 -30.70
C GLY A 417 2.51 28.71 -30.95
N ASN A 418 3.10 29.63 -31.69
CA ASN A 418 2.44 30.89 -32.10
C ASN A 418 1.81 30.79 -33.51
N GLY A 419 1.73 29.60 -34.10
CA GLY A 419 1.18 29.35 -35.44
C GLY A 419 2.11 29.72 -36.61
N ARG A 420 3.39 30.02 -36.32
CA ARG A 420 4.45 30.15 -37.30
C ARG A 420 5.30 28.90 -37.29
N LEU A 421 5.54 28.29 -38.46
CA LEU A 421 6.44 27.15 -38.67
C LEU A 421 7.78 27.69 -39.13
#